data_a748e8340bfb4bb50d862f68a6a9d2c5
#
_entry.id   a748e8340bfb4bb50d862f68a6a9d2c5
#
_cell.length_a   1.000
_cell.length_b   1.000
_cell.length_c   1.000
_cell.angle_alpha   90.00
_cell.angle_beta   90.00
_cell.angle_gamma   90.00
#
_symmetry.space_group_name_H-M   'P 1'
#
loop_
_entity.id
_entity.type
_entity.pdbx_description
1 polymer ?
#
loop_
_entity_poly.entity_id
_entity_poly.type
_entity_poly.pdbx_seq_one_letter_code
_entity_poly.pdbx_strand_id
1 'polypeptide(L)'
;MTSKIKVDNITDQGGNELIKRCGTTTTVGSGAGNTVVVCGSTVTLGRCGGAVNLASGATQTGFGRTGTVDWQTSSIKTSTFTAVNGQGFFADTSSGGFTMNLPAGTAGNIVSVVDYTNTFSTGNLTITPNGSQKIGGVAASVTLNTDGQSLTFVYVDDTEGWKNVQD
;
A
#
# COMPACT_ATOMS: atom_id res chain seq x y z
N MET A 1 38.62 23.57 -14.81
CA MET A 1 38.00 24.57 -13.90
C MET A 1 36.58 24.14 -13.59
N THR A 2 36.23 23.91 -12.34
CA THR A 2 34.85 23.58 -11.96
C THR A 2 34.14 24.89 -11.63
N SER A 3 33.14 25.26 -12.41
CA SER A 3 32.29 26.42 -12.13
C SER A 3 31.36 26.09 -10.94
N LYS A 4 31.35 26.94 -9.93
CA LYS A 4 30.44 26.82 -8.77
C LYS A 4 29.56 28.07 -8.73
N ILE A 5 28.23 27.84 -8.71
CA ILE A 5 27.24 28.88 -8.41
C ILE A 5 26.92 28.77 -6.92
N LYS A 6 27.21 29.81 -6.14
CA LYS A 6 26.84 29.90 -4.75
C LYS A 6 25.62 30.79 -4.63
N VAL A 7 24.47 30.20 -4.36
CA VAL A 7 23.23 30.93 -4.11
C VAL A 7 22.54 30.28 -2.92
N ASP A 8 21.93 31.07 -2.07
CA ASP A 8 21.14 30.56 -0.93
C ASP A 8 19.70 30.24 -1.36
N ASN A 9 19.26 30.86 -2.45
CA ASN A 9 17.91 30.68 -2.97
C ASN A 9 17.90 30.89 -4.49
N ILE A 10 17.12 30.07 -5.20
CA ILE A 10 16.82 30.25 -6.63
C ILE A 10 15.31 30.46 -6.73
N THR A 11 14.89 31.62 -7.25
CA THR A 11 13.49 31.99 -7.41
C THR A 11 13.12 32.13 -8.89
N ASP A 12 11.83 32.02 -9.21
CA ASP A 12 11.27 32.40 -10.50
C ASP A 12 11.06 33.92 -10.59
N GLN A 13 10.57 34.43 -11.75
CA GLN A 13 10.26 35.85 -11.94
C GLN A 13 9.16 36.38 -11.00
N GLY A 14 8.32 35.52 -10.45
CA GLY A 14 7.27 35.87 -9.51
C GLY A 14 7.75 35.90 -8.05
N GLY A 15 9.04 35.62 -7.81
CA GLY A 15 9.62 35.57 -6.48
C GLY A 15 9.36 34.25 -5.72
N ASN A 16 8.77 33.22 -6.39
CA ASN A 16 8.58 31.93 -5.77
C ASN A 16 9.88 31.15 -5.67
N GLU A 17 10.14 30.55 -4.52
CA GLU A 17 11.35 29.77 -4.30
C GLU A 17 11.33 28.47 -5.11
N LEU A 18 12.30 28.26 -6.01
CA LEU A 18 12.50 27.03 -6.76
C LEU A 18 13.40 26.05 -6.03
N ILE A 19 14.49 26.55 -5.46
CA ILE A 19 15.43 25.78 -4.65
C ILE A 19 15.81 26.60 -3.43
N LYS A 20 15.55 26.07 -2.25
CA LYS A 20 15.90 26.70 -0.99
C LYS A 20 16.68 25.74 -0.11
N ARG A 21 17.74 26.24 0.51
CA ARG A 21 18.45 25.54 1.58
C ARG A 21 18.10 26.14 2.93
N CYS A 22 17.50 25.35 3.82
CA CYS A 22 17.24 25.73 5.19
C CYS A 22 18.03 24.79 6.11
N GLY A 23 19.14 25.27 6.66
CA GLY A 23 20.05 24.45 7.45
C GLY A 23 20.62 23.27 6.64
N THR A 24 20.29 22.04 7.02
CA THR A 24 20.67 20.80 6.33
C THR A 24 19.68 20.38 5.25
N THR A 25 18.53 21.06 5.12
CA THR A 25 17.46 20.72 4.19
C THR A 25 17.55 21.57 2.93
N THR A 26 17.46 20.95 1.75
CA THR A 26 17.29 21.61 0.47
C THR A 26 15.87 21.35 -0.02
N THR A 27 15.10 22.39 -0.26
CA THR A 27 13.73 22.30 -0.80
C THR A 27 13.74 22.68 -2.27
N VAL A 28 13.16 21.83 -3.13
CA VAL A 28 12.95 22.08 -4.55
C VAL A 28 11.46 22.14 -4.81
N GLY A 29 10.96 23.29 -5.25
CA GLY A 29 9.54 23.52 -5.47
C GLY A 29 8.77 23.68 -4.15
N SER A 30 8.27 24.87 -3.89
CA SER A 30 7.41 25.17 -2.76
C SER A 30 6.11 25.81 -3.26
N GLY A 31 4.99 25.42 -2.68
CA GLY A 31 3.68 25.98 -2.99
C GLY A 31 2.67 24.96 -3.54
N ALA A 32 1.41 25.23 -3.35
CA ALA A 32 0.32 24.39 -3.83
C ALA A 32 0.27 24.37 -5.36
N GLY A 33 0.11 23.20 -5.94
CA GLY A 33 -0.03 23.01 -7.39
C GLY A 33 1.27 22.97 -8.20
N ASN A 34 2.43 23.06 -7.55
CA ASN A 34 3.72 22.96 -8.26
C ASN A 34 4.05 21.50 -8.60
N THR A 35 4.46 21.28 -9.85
CA THR A 35 5.00 20.00 -10.30
C THR A 35 6.52 20.12 -10.47
N VAL A 36 7.27 19.25 -9.82
CA VAL A 36 8.70 19.07 -10.04
C VAL A 36 8.90 17.86 -10.95
N VAL A 37 9.39 18.09 -12.16
CA VAL A 37 9.69 17.03 -13.12
C VAL A 37 11.21 16.82 -13.13
N VAL A 38 11.64 15.61 -12.74
CA VAL A 38 13.03 15.19 -12.85
C VAL A 38 13.10 14.14 -13.96
N CYS A 39 13.68 14.51 -15.11
CA CYS A 39 13.81 13.65 -16.28
C CYS A 39 15.26 13.19 -16.44
N GLY A 40 15.45 11.90 -16.68
CA GLY A 40 16.75 11.30 -16.93
C GLY A 40 16.63 9.80 -17.17
N SER A 41 17.63 9.19 -17.80
CA SER A 41 17.70 7.73 -17.95
C SER A 41 17.80 7.03 -16.59
N THR A 42 18.32 7.70 -15.58
CA THR A 42 18.36 7.25 -14.19
C THR A 42 18.16 8.45 -13.27
N VAL A 43 17.17 8.35 -12.38
CA VAL A 43 16.96 9.30 -11.30
C VAL A 43 17.18 8.57 -9.97
N THR A 44 18.23 8.97 -9.25
CA THR A 44 18.51 8.40 -7.92
C THR A 44 17.96 9.31 -6.83
N LEU A 45 17.02 8.82 -6.04
CA LEU A 45 16.45 9.50 -4.89
C LEU A 45 16.95 8.82 -3.60
N GLY A 46 17.40 9.65 -2.68
CA GLY A 46 17.97 9.15 -1.43
C GLY A 46 19.47 8.82 -1.54
N ARG A 47 20.01 8.23 -0.48
CA ARG A 47 21.39 7.75 -0.38
C ARG A 47 21.40 6.34 0.23
N CYS A 48 22.51 5.66 0.14
CA CYS A 48 22.69 4.37 0.83
C CYS A 48 22.36 4.52 2.32
N GLY A 49 21.40 3.72 2.82
CA GLY A 49 20.92 3.77 4.19
C GLY A 49 19.97 4.95 4.51
N GLY A 50 19.61 5.78 3.53
CA GLY A 50 18.61 6.83 3.69
C GLY A 50 17.21 6.41 3.25
N ALA A 51 16.17 7.03 3.78
CA ALA A 51 14.79 6.82 3.39
C ALA A 51 14.33 7.87 2.38
N VAL A 52 13.42 7.47 1.48
CA VAL A 52 12.60 8.38 0.67
C VAL A 52 11.21 8.38 1.29
N ASN A 53 10.85 9.47 1.95
CA ASN A 53 9.55 9.59 2.60
C ASN A 53 8.58 10.34 1.69
N LEU A 54 7.39 9.78 1.50
CA LEU A 54 6.27 10.49 0.91
C LEU A 54 5.53 11.26 2.00
N ALA A 55 5.09 12.48 1.68
CA ALA A 55 4.24 13.24 2.60
C ALA A 55 2.91 12.51 2.86
N SER A 56 2.31 12.75 4.04
CA SER A 56 0.98 12.22 4.35
C SER A 56 -0.04 12.64 3.29
N GLY A 57 -0.78 11.68 2.76
CA GLY A 57 -1.73 11.89 1.66
C GLY A 57 -1.12 11.85 0.26
N ALA A 58 0.20 11.74 0.12
CA ALA A 58 0.82 11.56 -1.19
C ALA A 58 0.54 10.16 -1.75
N THR A 59 0.24 10.08 -3.05
CA THR A 59 0.05 8.82 -3.77
C THR A 59 1.29 8.47 -4.59
N GLN A 60 1.59 7.19 -4.66
CA GLN A 60 2.66 6.65 -5.48
C GLN A 60 2.05 6.06 -6.76
N THR A 61 2.49 6.55 -7.93
CA THR A 61 2.04 6.05 -9.22
C THR A 61 3.24 5.61 -10.06
N GLY A 62 3.16 4.44 -10.69
CA GLY A 62 4.21 3.94 -11.59
C GLY A 62 5.43 3.31 -10.91
N PHE A 63 5.50 3.31 -9.59
CA PHE A 63 6.47 2.47 -8.88
C PHE A 63 5.90 1.07 -8.80
N GLY A 64 6.58 0.10 -9.39
CA GLY A 64 6.20 -1.30 -9.26
C GLY A 64 6.10 -1.70 -7.79
N ARG A 65 4.93 -2.17 -7.36
CA ARG A 65 4.84 -2.87 -6.08
C ARG A 65 5.59 -4.18 -6.22
N THR A 66 6.54 -4.40 -5.34
CA THR A 66 7.30 -5.65 -5.28
C THR A 66 6.51 -6.75 -4.55
N GLY A 67 5.19 -6.86 -4.80
CA GLY A 67 4.37 -7.98 -4.31
C GLY A 67 4.19 -8.10 -2.81
N THR A 68 4.59 -7.11 -2.01
CA THR A 68 4.43 -7.12 -0.57
C THR A 68 3.33 -6.16 -0.11
N VAL A 69 2.60 -6.57 0.91
CA VAL A 69 1.65 -5.72 1.62
C VAL A 69 2.33 -5.07 2.83
N ASP A 70 1.77 -3.96 3.31
CA ASP A 70 2.14 -3.36 4.59
C ASP A 70 1.47 -4.15 5.72
N TRP A 71 2.25 -4.97 6.41
CA TRP A 71 1.75 -5.85 7.48
C TRP A 71 1.41 -5.07 8.74
N GLN A 72 0.15 -5.15 9.17
CA GLN A 72 -0.40 -4.47 10.34
C GLN A 72 -0.08 -5.23 11.63
N THR A 73 1.20 -5.25 12.02
CA THR A 73 1.69 -6.04 13.18
C THR A 73 1.23 -5.51 14.53
N SER A 74 0.85 -4.24 14.63
CA SER A 74 0.35 -3.62 15.86
C SER A 74 -1.16 -3.74 16.06
N SER A 75 -1.89 -4.34 15.11
CA SER A 75 -3.35 -4.38 15.10
C SER A 75 -3.86 -5.75 14.67
N ILE A 76 -3.70 -6.75 15.56
CA ILE A 76 -4.25 -8.09 15.35
C ILE A 76 -5.79 -8.00 15.33
N LYS A 77 -6.41 -8.62 14.32
CA LYS A 77 -7.87 -8.60 14.16
C LYS A 77 -8.50 -9.76 14.90
N THR A 78 -9.45 -9.44 15.77
CA THR A 78 -10.20 -10.40 16.61
C THR A 78 -11.71 -10.34 16.36
N SER A 79 -12.16 -9.51 15.42
CA SER A 79 -13.58 -9.33 15.07
C SER A 79 -13.69 -8.84 13.63
N THR A 80 -14.93 -8.86 13.10
CA THR A 80 -15.23 -8.41 11.74
C THR A 80 -14.66 -7.03 11.42
N PHE A 81 -13.97 -6.90 10.29
CA PHE A 81 -13.37 -5.66 9.82
C PHE A 81 -13.41 -5.55 8.29
N THR A 82 -13.15 -4.36 7.79
CA THR A 82 -12.93 -4.13 6.36
C THR A 82 -11.44 -3.93 6.11
N ALA A 83 -10.90 -4.71 5.19
CA ALA A 83 -9.51 -4.62 4.78
C ALA A 83 -9.23 -3.35 3.97
N VAL A 84 -7.98 -2.91 3.98
CA VAL A 84 -7.51 -1.75 3.23
C VAL A 84 -6.55 -2.22 2.15
N ASN A 85 -6.70 -1.66 0.93
CA ASN A 85 -5.79 -1.98 -0.17
C ASN A 85 -4.33 -1.71 0.18
N GLY A 86 -3.48 -2.67 -0.10
CA GLY A 86 -2.04 -2.61 0.15
C GLY A 86 -1.64 -3.07 1.54
N GLN A 87 -2.57 -3.55 2.38
CA GLN A 87 -2.28 -4.00 3.73
C GLN A 87 -2.40 -5.51 3.88
N GLY A 88 -1.61 -6.04 4.82
CA GLY A 88 -1.68 -7.41 5.30
C GLY A 88 -2.11 -7.45 6.76
N PHE A 89 -2.93 -8.43 7.12
CA PHE A 89 -3.55 -8.52 8.44
C PHE A 89 -3.25 -9.87 9.09
N PHE A 90 -3.15 -9.85 10.41
CA PHE A 90 -3.13 -11.02 11.26
C PHE A 90 -4.51 -11.19 11.88
N ALA A 91 -5.13 -12.35 11.68
CA ALA A 91 -6.48 -12.67 12.20
C ALA A 91 -6.36 -13.71 13.31
N ASP A 92 -6.85 -13.36 14.48
CA ASP A 92 -6.93 -14.23 15.64
C ASP A 92 -8.38 -14.68 15.82
N THR A 93 -8.68 -15.92 15.46
CA THR A 93 -10.00 -16.53 15.57
C THR A 93 -10.13 -17.45 16.78
N SER A 94 -9.22 -17.40 17.74
CA SER A 94 -9.23 -18.24 18.94
C SER A 94 -10.49 -18.06 19.81
N SER A 95 -11.14 -16.89 19.73
CA SER A 95 -12.39 -16.60 20.42
C SER A 95 -13.65 -16.85 19.58
N GLY A 96 -13.51 -17.31 18.35
CA GLY A 96 -14.58 -17.59 17.40
C GLY A 96 -14.33 -16.97 16.02
N GLY A 97 -15.02 -17.50 15.01
CA GLY A 97 -14.90 -17.04 13.63
C GLY A 97 -15.49 -15.65 13.41
N PHE A 98 -14.95 -14.92 12.43
CA PHE A 98 -15.45 -13.60 12.02
C PHE A 98 -15.22 -13.35 10.53
N THR A 99 -15.55 -12.14 10.05
CA THR A 99 -15.48 -11.81 8.64
C THR A 99 -14.44 -10.72 8.36
N MET A 100 -13.62 -10.94 7.33
CA MET A 100 -12.85 -9.89 6.67
C MET A 100 -13.58 -9.46 5.40
N ASN A 101 -14.06 -8.23 5.34
CA ASN A 101 -14.63 -7.65 4.13
C ASN A 101 -13.49 -7.11 3.25
N LEU A 102 -13.44 -7.52 1.99
CA LEU A 102 -12.52 -6.93 1.01
C LEU A 102 -12.97 -5.52 0.65
N PRO A 103 -12.05 -4.59 0.40
CA PRO A 103 -12.40 -3.25 -0.06
C PRO A 103 -12.99 -3.30 -1.48
N ALA A 104 -13.58 -2.19 -1.92
CA ALA A 104 -13.92 -2.04 -3.34
C ALA A 104 -12.66 -2.22 -4.19
N GLY A 105 -12.64 -3.27 -5.03
CA GLY A 105 -11.49 -3.65 -5.84
C GLY A 105 -11.38 -2.82 -7.10
N THR A 106 -10.15 -2.44 -7.42
CA THR A 106 -9.70 -1.94 -8.72
C THR A 106 -8.47 -2.73 -9.13
N ALA A 107 -8.24 -2.90 -10.43
CA ALA A 107 -7.13 -3.71 -10.94
C ALA A 107 -5.79 -3.34 -10.26
N GLY A 108 -5.10 -4.35 -9.77
CA GLY A 108 -3.84 -4.20 -9.02
C GLY A 108 -3.99 -3.95 -7.52
N ASN A 109 -5.20 -3.85 -6.97
CA ASN A 109 -5.39 -3.84 -5.52
C ASN A 109 -4.92 -5.18 -4.93
N ILE A 110 -4.30 -5.13 -3.75
CA ILE A 110 -3.74 -6.28 -3.06
C ILE A 110 -4.12 -6.26 -1.57
N VAL A 111 -4.51 -7.40 -1.02
CA VAL A 111 -4.79 -7.58 0.40
C VAL A 111 -4.29 -8.97 0.81
N SER A 112 -3.65 -9.07 1.99
CA SER A 112 -3.21 -10.35 2.54
C SER A 112 -3.78 -10.59 3.93
N VAL A 113 -3.93 -11.84 4.30
CA VAL A 113 -4.32 -12.24 5.65
C VAL A 113 -3.59 -13.52 6.06
N VAL A 114 -3.27 -13.63 7.35
CA VAL A 114 -2.59 -14.78 7.97
C VAL A 114 -3.37 -15.19 9.22
N ASP A 115 -3.50 -16.49 9.43
CA ASP A 115 -3.95 -17.06 10.70
C ASP A 115 -2.89 -16.80 11.79
N TYR A 116 -3.25 -15.97 12.78
CA TYR A 116 -2.32 -15.56 13.84
C TYR A 116 -2.09 -16.63 14.89
N THR A 117 -3.12 -17.37 15.23
CA THR A 117 -3.13 -18.33 16.35
C THR A 117 -3.25 -19.79 15.92
N ASN A 118 -3.24 -20.06 14.61
CA ASN A 118 -3.48 -21.39 14.02
C ASN A 118 -4.83 -21.98 14.50
N THR A 119 -5.91 -21.22 14.32
CA THR A 119 -7.25 -21.57 14.82
C THR A 119 -8.34 -21.47 13.74
N PHE A 120 -8.00 -21.30 12.48
CA PHE A 120 -8.99 -21.21 11.39
C PHE A 120 -9.81 -22.50 11.23
N SER A 121 -9.32 -23.67 11.67
CA SER A 121 -10.09 -24.91 11.64
C SER A 121 -11.25 -24.92 12.64
N THR A 122 -11.13 -24.22 13.76
CA THR A 122 -12.13 -24.18 14.82
C THR A 122 -12.92 -22.88 14.83
N GLY A 123 -12.28 -21.76 14.44
CA GLY A 123 -12.88 -20.46 14.28
C GLY A 123 -12.63 -19.93 12.87
N ASN A 124 -13.49 -20.25 11.92
CA ASN A 124 -13.25 -19.93 10.52
C ASN A 124 -13.19 -18.43 10.26
N LEU A 125 -12.27 -17.99 9.39
CA LEU A 125 -12.28 -16.65 8.84
C LEU A 125 -13.06 -16.64 7.51
N THR A 126 -14.13 -15.85 7.44
CA THR A 126 -14.88 -15.63 6.21
C THR A 126 -14.35 -14.41 5.46
N ILE A 127 -14.04 -14.56 4.18
CA ILE A 127 -13.63 -13.45 3.31
C ILE A 127 -14.82 -13.08 2.42
N THR A 128 -15.29 -11.85 2.53
CA THR A 128 -16.46 -11.37 1.77
C THR A 128 -16.05 -10.30 0.79
N PRO A 129 -16.40 -10.44 -0.50
CA PRO A 129 -16.13 -9.41 -1.50
C PRO A 129 -17.03 -8.17 -1.27
N ASN A 130 -16.60 -7.02 -1.81
CA ASN A 130 -17.39 -5.79 -1.74
C ASN A 130 -18.58 -5.84 -2.72
N GLY A 131 -19.79 -5.65 -2.20
CA GLY A 131 -21.01 -5.59 -3.01
C GLY A 131 -21.20 -6.83 -3.88
N SER A 132 -21.29 -6.63 -5.20
CA SER A 132 -21.44 -7.70 -6.20
C SER A 132 -20.11 -8.16 -6.80
N GLN A 133 -18.99 -7.69 -6.30
CA GLN A 133 -17.66 -8.11 -6.77
C GLN A 133 -17.45 -9.60 -6.48
N LYS A 134 -16.47 -10.19 -7.16
CA LYS A 134 -16.25 -11.64 -7.15
C LYS A 134 -14.95 -12.01 -6.45
N ILE A 135 -14.89 -13.25 -6.01
CA ILE A 135 -13.65 -13.93 -5.63
C ILE A 135 -13.55 -15.17 -6.51
N GLY A 136 -12.50 -15.26 -7.35
CA GLY A 136 -12.31 -16.38 -8.26
C GLY A 136 -13.43 -16.56 -9.29
N GLY A 137 -14.02 -15.46 -9.77
CA GLY A 137 -15.10 -15.48 -10.74
C GLY A 137 -16.52 -15.67 -10.15
N VAL A 138 -16.63 -15.87 -8.82
CA VAL A 138 -17.93 -16.10 -8.14
C VAL A 138 -18.24 -14.97 -7.17
N ALA A 139 -19.45 -14.41 -7.26
CA ALA A 139 -19.93 -13.38 -6.32
C ALA A 139 -20.40 -14.03 -5.00
N ALA A 140 -19.47 -14.62 -4.29
CA ALA A 140 -19.71 -15.28 -3.01
C ALA A 140 -18.50 -15.13 -2.09
N SER A 141 -18.76 -15.24 -0.76
CA SER A 141 -17.71 -15.30 0.24
C SER A 141 -16.96 -16.62 0.16
N VAL A 142 -15.69 -16.61 0.57
CA VAL A 142 -14.88 -17.81 0.76
C VAL A 142 -14.55 -17.98 2.24
N THR A 143 -14.38 -19.22 2.69
CA THR A 143 -14.10 -19.56 4.09
C THR A 143 -12.69 -20.11 4.18
N LEU A 144 -11.86 -19.53 5.04
CA LEU A 144 -10.57 -20.06 5.45
C LEU A 144 -10.77 -20.91 6.70
N ASN A 145 -10.45 -22.18 6.60
CA ASN A 145 -10.74 -23.19 7.62
C ASN A 145 -9.58 -24.15 7.89
N THR A 146 -8.38 -23.75 7.53
CA THR A 146 -7.15 -24.55 7.72
C THR A 146 -6.20 -23.78 8.63
N ASP A 147 -5.72 -24.43 9.67
CA ASP A 147 -4.80 -23.83 10.63
C ASP A 147 -3.49 -23.42 9.97
N GLY A 148 -3.02 -22.23 10.31
CA GLY A 148 -1.81 -21.64 9.73
C GLY A 148 -1.99 -21.13 8.30
N GLN A 149 -3.20 -21.10 7.77
CA GLN A 149 -3.46 -20.64 6.41
C GLN A 149 -3.12 -19.16 6.23
N SER A 150 -2.49 -18.84 5.13
CA SER A 150 -2.27 -17.46 4.68
C SER A 150 -2.68 -17.31 3.22
N LEU A 151 -3.32 -16.20 2.88
CA LEU A 151 -3.73 -15.90 1.51
C LEU A 151 -3.41 -14.46 1.14
N THR A 152 -3.05 -14.29 -0.13
CA THR A 152 -2.90 -12.96 -0.75
C THR A 152 -3.87 -12.86 -1.91
N PHE A 153 -4.74 -11.87 -1.85
CA PHE A 153 -5.71 -11.57 -2.90
C PHE A 153 -5.24 -10.38 -3.73
N VAL A 154 -5.33 -10.51 -5.05
CA VAL A 154 -5.14 -9.42 -6.01
C VAL A 154 -6.42 -9.25 -6.81
N TYR A 155 -6.93 -8.02 -6.91
CA TYR A 155 -8.05 -7.71 -7.79
C TYR A 155 -7.56 -7.60 -9.24
N VAL A 156 -8.13 -8.41 -10.11
CA VAL A 156 -7.74 -8.48 -11.52
C VAL A 156 -8.65 -7.58 -12.36
N ASP A 157 -9.94 -7.92 -12.38
CA ASP A 157 -10.98 -7.24 -13.17
C ASP A 157 -12.38 -7.59 -12.64
N ASP A 158 -13.44 -7.10 -13.28
CA ASP A 158 -14.82 -7.37 -12.89
C ASP A 158 -15.31 -8.77 -13.31
N THR A 159 -14.56 -9.49 -14.15
CA THR A 159 -14.89 -10.86 -14.57
C THR A 159 -14.52 -11.87 -13.52
N GLU A 160 -13.26 -11.82 -13.06
CA GLU A 160 -12.69 -12.74 -12.08
C GLU A 160 -12.71 -12.19 -10.66
N GLY A 161 -12.66 -10.86 -10.50
CA GLY A 161 -12.63 -10.20 -9.21
C GLY A 161 -11.28 -10.37 -8.50
N TRP A 162 -11.35 -10.74 -7.25
CA TRP A 162 -10.19 -11.04 -6.40
C TRP A 162 -9.69 -12.45 -6.67
N LYS A 163 -8.41 -12.58 -6.93
CA LYS A 163 -7.73 -13.88 -7.13
C LYS A 163 -6.74 -14.13 -6.01
N ASN A 164 -6.73 -15.33 -5.46
CA ASN A 164 -5.63 -15.79 -4.63
C ASN A 164 -4.38 -15.99 -5.50
N VAL A 165 -3.25 -15.43 -5.08
CA VAL A 165 -1.96 -15.51 -5.78
C VAL A 165 -0.88 -16.25 -4.99
N GLN A 166 -1.26 -16.88 -3.88
CA GLN A 166 -0.43 -17.82 -3.11
C GLN A 166 -1.06 -19.20 -3.16
N ASP A 167 -0.22 -20.19 -3.35
CA ASP A 167 -0.57 -21.62 -3.24
C ASP A 167 -0.64 -22.05 -1.79
#